data_b094a5124d64cdd7cc3664f22e10c17a
#
_entry.id   b094a5124d64cdd7cc3664f22e10c17a
#
_cell.length_a   1.000
_cell.length_b   1.000
_cell.length_c   1.000
_cell.angle_alpha   90.00
_cell.angle_beta   90.00
_cell.angle_gamma   90.00
#
_symmetry.space_group_name_H-M   'P 1'
#
loop_
_entity.id
_entity.type
_entity.pdbx_description
1 polymer ?
#
loop_
_entity_poly.entity_id
_entity_poly.type
_entity_poly.pdbx_seq_one_letter_code
_entity_poly.pdbx_strand_id
1 'polypeptide(L)'
;MSQVYDSLSVPQGFQAAGTYSGLCSSRVKLDVAMIVSRRDCSIVTATSQGLMTQSGKVLLLHNGTALPDGPRGHEISQEVCQAAGKCMDEAPDDIALVASGAKGQYFRPSLLIHSLKTLTAGLGTDSQPLEAVLDNAGDVTAYQVALSSGTPGCSLSGVAADGTADSDGLCVIMTDAQAGSAVIEGALAQAKAAIDTENFTFIVMANGMAGNAEITAEGADFTAFMQALNTVTVHLCRAIAGDGEGA
;
A
#
# COMPACT_ATOMS: atom_id res chain seq x y z
N MET A 1 22.46 2.48 6.04
CA MET A 1 22.71 1.24 5.28
C MET A 1 21.38 0.60 5.02
N SER A 2 20.98 0.48 3.78
CA SER A 2 19.77 -0.22 3.38
C SER A 2 20.05 -1.73 3.47
N GLN A 3 19.18 -2.47 4.16
CA GLN A 3 19.26 -3.93 4.18
C GLN A 3 18.12 -4.47 3.31
N VAL A 4 18.48 -5.31 2.35
CA VAL A 4 17.53 -6.10 1.54
C VAL A 4 17.22 -7.37 2.32
N TYR A 5 15.96 -7.71 2.46
CA TYR A 5 15.50 -8.91 3.14
C TYR A 5 14.70 -9.78 2.17
N ASP A 6 14.94 -11.08 2.17
CA ASP A 6 14.17 -12.05 1.37
C ASP A 6 12.72 -12.25 1.91
N SER A 7 12.47 -11.84 3.14
CA SER A 7 11.13 -11.77 3.73
C SER A 7 11.02 -10.54 4.60
N LEU A 8 10.00 -9.72 4.39
CA LEU A 8 9.79 -8.50 5.14
C LEU A 8 8.76 -8.71 6.26
N SER A 9 9.05 -8.13 7.42
CA SER A 9 8.02 -7.85 8.41
C SER A 9 7.42 -6.49 8.14
N VAL A 10 6.10 -6.37 8.28
CA VAL A 10 5.46 -5.05 8.23
C VAL A 10 5.97 -4.18 9.39
N PRO A 11 6.05 -2.84 9.23
CA PRO A 11 6.53 -1.94 10.29
C PRO A 11 5.70 -2.04 11.56
N GLN A 12 6.26 -1.55 12.66
CA GLN A 12 5.62 -1.61 13.98
C GLN A 12 4.19 -1.06 13.94
N GLY A 13 3.26 -1.81 14.50
CA GLY A 13 1.85 -1.44 14.60
C GLY A 13 1.02 -1.77 13.38
N PHE A 14 1.60 -2.30 12.30
CA PHE A 14 0.85 -2.85 11.18
C PHE A 14 0.69 -4.35 11.28
N GLN A 15 -0.37 -4.85 10.68
CA GLN A 15 -0.63 -6.26 10.39
C GLN A 15 -1.15 -6.38 8.96
N ALA A 16 -0.85 -7.49 8.31
CA ALA A 16 -1.31 -7.78 6.96
C ALA A 16 -1.92 -9.17 6.87
N ALA A 17 -2.87 -9.33 5.96
CA ALA A 17 -3.47 -10.61 5.61
C ALA A 17 -3.79 -10.65 4.12
N GLY A 18 -3.83 -11.85 3.55
CA GLY A 18 -4.29 -12.08 2.18
C GLY A 18 -5.18 -13.30 2.11
N THR A 19 -6.12 -13.31 1.17
CA THR A 19 -6.99 -14.45 0.90
C THR A 19 -7.42 -14.49 -0.56
N TYR A 20 -7.93 -15.62 -1.00
CA TYR A 20 -8.58 -15.77 -2.29
C TYR A 20 -10.07 -15.49 -2.17
N SER A 21 -10.55 -14.50 -2.91
CA SER A 21 -11.95 -14.09 -2.93
C SER A 21 -12.70 -14.54 -4.19
N GLY A 22 -11.97 -14.84 -5.26
CA GLY A 22 -12.53 -15.13 -6.59
C GLY A 22 -12.74 -13.89 -7.46
N LEU A 23 -12.15 -12.75 -7.12
CA LEU A 23 -12.11 -11.56 -7.96
C LEU A 23 -11.18 -11.75 -9.16
N CYS A 24 -10.08 -12.45 -8.96
CA CYS A 24 -9.18 -12.88 -10.02
C CYS A 24 -9.48 -14.31 -10.51
N SER A 25 -8.75 -14.73 -11.54
CA SER A 25 -8.88 -16.09 -12.07
C SER A 25 -8.46 -17.12 -11.01
N SER A 26 -8.98 -18.35 -11.11
CA SER A 26 -8.65 -19.46 -10.23
C SER A 26 -7.17 -19.92 -10.27
N ARG A 27 -6.35 -19.31 -11.11
CA ARG A 27 -4.91 -19.61 -11.20
C ARG A 27 -4.09 -18.90 -10.12
N VAL A 28 -4.63 -17.85 -9.51
CA VAL A 28 -3.97 -17.10 -8.44
C VAL A 28 -4.27 -17.72 -7.08
N LYS A 29 -3.32 -17.65 -6.16
CA LYS A 29 -3.48 -18.19 -4.81
C LYS A 29 -4.24 -17.24 -3.90
N LEU A 30 -3.93 -15.95 -3.98
CA LEU A 30 -4.54 -14.87 -3.20
C LEU A 30 -4.85 -13.72 -4.16
N ASP A 31 -5.96 -13.02 -3.96
CA ASP A 31 -6.38 -11.91 -4.82
C ASP A 31 -6.86 -10.66 -4.06
N VAL A 32 -6.98 -10.77 -2.75
CA VAL A 32 -7.36 -9.66 -1.87
C VAL A 32 -6.43 -9.61 -0.67
N ALA A 33 -5.95 -8.42 -0.32
CA ALA A 33 -5.19 -8.17 0.89
C ALA A 33 -5.88 -7.13 1.78
N MET A 34 -5.57 -7.22 3.07
CA MET A 34 -5.96 -6.27 4.10
C MET A 34 -4.70 -5.87 4.87
N ILE A 35 -4.52 -4.57 5.07
CA ILE A 35 -3.51 -4.01 5.96
C ILE A 35 -4.24 -3.27 7.06
N VAL A 36 -3.87 -3.53 8.31
CA VAL A 36 -4.48 -2.90 9.48
C VAL A 36 -3.41 -2.22 10.30
N SER A 37 -3.67 -0.98 10.68
CA SER A 37 -2.88 -0.23 11.65
C SER A 37 -3.55 -0.25 13.02
N ARG A 38 -2.76 -0.38 14.07
CA ARG A 38 -3.26 -0.31 15.47
C ARG A 38 -3.68 1.11 15.89
N ARG A 39 -3.28 2.12 15.14
CA ARG A 39 -3.62 3.53 15.34
C ARG A 39 -4.14 4.11 14.06
N ASP A 40 -4.85 5.22 14.15
CA ASP A 40 -5.14 6.04 12.99
C ASP A 40 -3.83 6.38 12.30
N CYS A 41 -3.79 6.21 10.99
CA CYS A 41 -2.64 6.51 10.16
C CYS A 41 -3.02 7.45 9.03
N SER A 42 -2.03 8.21 8.56
CA SER A 42 -2.16 8.93 7.29
C SER A 42 -2.07 7.94 6.14
N ILE A 43 -3.06 7.93 5.27
CA ILE A 43 -3.10 7.12 4.04
C ILE A 43 -3.08 8.08 2.86
N VAL A 44 -2.04 8.02 2.05
CA VAL A 44 -1.91 8.81 0.82
C VAL A 44 -1.89 7.86 -0.36
N THR A 45 -2.83 8.03 -1.27
CA THR A 45 -2.91 7.28 -2.52
C THR A 45 -2.66 8.23 -3.69
N ALA A 46 -1.65 7.93 -4.49
CA ALA A 46 -1.31 8.67 -5.71
C ALA A 46 -1.56 7.79 -6.92
N THR A 47 -2.44 8.22 -7.79
CA THR A 47 -2.78 7.58 -9.07
C THR A 47 -2.37 8.47 -10.24
N SER A 48 -2.59 8.02 -11.47
CA SER A 48 -2.50 8.86 -12.67
C SER A 48 -3.53 10.00 -12.68
N GLN A 49 -4.63 9.88 -11.92
CA GLN A 49 -5.71 10.87 -11.84
C GLN A 49 -5.50 11.91 -10.74
N GLY A 50 -4.56 11.71 -9.82
CA GLY A 50 -4.26 12.64 -8.73
C GLY A 50 -3.94 11.99 -7.40
N LEU A 51 -3.95 12.82 -6.36
CA LEU A 51 -3.70 12.44 -4.98
C LEU A 51 -5.00 12.38 -4.20
N MET A 52 -5.15 11.36 -3.39
CA MET A 52 -6.20 11.22 -2.38
C MET A 52 -5.55 11.00 -1.02
N THR A 53 -6.06 11.69 -0.02
CA THR A 53 -5.58 11.56 1.36
C THR A 53 -6.74 11.29 2.29
N GLN A 54 -6.52 10.40 3.23
CA GLN A 54 -7.46 10.14 4.32
C GLN A 54 -6.72 9.77 5.59
N SER A 55 -7.38 9.90 6.72
CA SER A 55 -6.99 9.26 7.97
C SER A 55 -7.79 7.97 8.12
N GLY A 56 -7.16 6.91 8.60
CA GLY A 56 -7.86 5.65 8.79
C GLY A 56 -6.97 4.57 9.34
N LYS A 57 -7.53 3.38 9.58
CA LYS A 57 -6.82 2.25 10.16
C LYS A 57 -6.65 1.08 9.21
N VAL A 58 -7.49 0.99 8.19
CA VAL A 58 -7.59 -0.20 7.35
C VAL A 58 -7.43 0.17 5.88
N LEU A 59 -6.61 -0.59 5.19
CA LEU A 59 -6.53 -0.60 3.75
C LEU A 59 -6.94 -1.97 3.23
N LEU A 60 -7.97 -2.00 2.41
CA LEU A 60 -8.33 -3.14 1.57
C LEU A 60 -7.81 -2.91 0.16
N LEU A 61 -7.16 -3.89 -0.40
CA LEU A 61 -6.63 -3.77 -1.76
C LEU A 61 -6.75 -5.09 -2.54
N HIS A 62 -6.89 -4.95 -3.86
CA HIS A 62 -6.64 -6.03 -4.80
C HIS A 62 -6.18 -5.46 -6.15
N ASN A 63 -5.54 -6.28 -6.98
CA ASN A 63 -5.02 -5.88 -8.29
C ASN A 63 -5.62 -6.66 -9.47
N GLY A 64 -6.74 -7.33 -9.27
CA GLY A 64 -7.39 -8.10 -10.35
C GLY A 64 -8.27 -7.26 -11.27
N THR A 65 -9.05 -6.35 -10.70
CA THR A 65 -10.04 -5.55 -11.43
C THR A 65 -10.11 -4.15 -10.82
N ALA A 66 -9.92 -3.12 -11.63
CA ALA A 66 -10.04 -1.73 -11.17
C ALA A 66 -11.47 -1.40 -10.72
N LEU A 67 -11.60 -0.43 -9.81
CA LEU A 67 -12.92 0.15 -9.52
C LEU A 67 -13.44 0.87 -10.76
N PRO A 68 -14.76 0.79 -11.03
CA PRO A 68 -15.37 1.62 -12.06
C PRO A 68 -15.21 3.11 -11.75
N ASP A 69 -15.08 3.93 -12.77
CA ASP A 69 -15.02 5.37 -12.62
C ASP A 69 -16.36 5.97 -12.15
N GLY A 70 -16.29 7.12 -11.49
CA GLY A 70 -17.43 7.95 -11.12
C GLY A 70 -18.33 7.36 -10.03
N PRO A 71 -19.67 7.64 -10.08
CA PRO A 71 -20.59 7.30 -9.01
C PRO A 71 -20.62 5.81 -8.66
N ARG A 72 -20.47 4.94 -9.65
CA ARG A 72 -20.52 3.49 -9.42
C ARG A 72 -19.32 2.97 -8.60
N GLY A 73 -18.12 3.48 -8.86
CA GLY A 73 -16.95 3.15 -8.04
C GLY A 73 -17.09 3.64 -6.61
N HIS A 74 -17.68 4.83 -6.43
CA HIS A 74 -17.96 5.36 -5.10
C HIS A 74 -18.98 4.51 -4.33
N GLU A 75 -20.08 4.09 -4.97
CA GLU A 75 -21.07 3.18 -4.37
C GLU A 75 -20.43 1.85 -3.92
N ILE A 76 -19.59 1.25 -4.77
CA ILE A 76 -18.87 0.01 -4.46
C ILE A 76 -17.93 0.23 -3.27
N SER A 77 -17.17 1.31 -3.26
CA SER A 77 -16.28 1.64 -2.14
C SER A 77 -17.05 1.78 -0.84
N GLN A 78 -18.18 2.50 -0.86
CA GLN A 78 -19.04 2.66 0.31
C GLN A 78 -19.59 1.31 0.81
N GLU A 79 -20.09 0.47 -0.10
CA GLU A 79 -20.62 -0.85 0.25
C GLU A 79 -19.56 -1.72 0.95
N VAL A 80 -18.36 -1.78 0.37
CA VAL A 80 -17.25 -2.57 0.90
C VAL A 80 -16.76 -2.02 2.24
N CYS A 81 -16.55 -0.70 2.36
CA CYS A 81 -16.08 -0.06 3.58
C CYS A 81 -17.09 -0.21 4.71
N GLN A 82 -18.40 -0.09 4.43
CA GLN A 82 -19.46 -0.35 5.42
C GLN A 82 -19.46 -1.80 5.91
N ALA A 83 -19.27 -2.76 5.00
CA ALA A 83 -19.20 -4.17 5.38
C ALA A 83 -17.95 -4.48 6.20
N ALA A 84 -16.80 -3.92 5.82
CA ALA A 84 -15.56 -4.07 6.55
C ALA A 84 -15.61 -3.43 7.94
N GLY A 85 -16.17 -2.23 8.06
CA GLY A 85 -16.40 -1.56 9.34
C GLY A 85 -17.22 -2.40 10.31
N LYS A 86 -18.31 -2.99 9.83
CA LYS A 86 -19.13 -3.92 10.63
C LYS A 86 -18.37 -5.19 11.02
N CYS A 87 -17.48 -5.68 10.17
CA CYS A 87 -16.68 -6.88 10.46
C CYS A 87 -15.60 -6.63 11.50
N MET A 88 -15.04 -5.42 11.56
CA MET A 88 -13.88 -5.07 12.35
C MET A 88 -14.19 -4.17 13.56
N ASP A 89 -15.44 -3.73 13.71
CA ASP A 89 -15.88 -2.73 14.70
C ASP A 89 -15.15 -1.38 14.53
N GLU A 90 -15.00 -0.96 13.27
CA GLU A 90 -14.38 0.32 12.88
C GLU A 90 -15.37 1.18 12.09
N ALA A 91 -15.15 2.49 12.07
CA ALA A 91 -15.96 3.38 11.24
C ALA A 91 -15.67 3.14 9.75
N PRO A 92 -16.66 3.20 8.85
CA PRO A 92 -16.43 3.04 7.42
C PRO A 92 -15.43 4.04 6.85
N ASP A 93 -15.35 5.25 7.41
CA ASP A 93 -14.44 6.32 7.00
C ASP A 93 -12.97 6.04 7.41
N ASP A 94 -12.74 5.10 8.35
CA ASP A 94 -11.41 4.63 8.73
C ASP A 94 -10.85 3.57 7.77
N ILE A 95 -11.61 3.23 6.73
CA ILE A 95 -11.28 2.15 5.78
C ILE A 95 -11.08 2.72 4.39
N ALA A 96 -9.91 2.46 3.82
CA ALA A 96 -9.63 2.73 2.41
C ALA A 96 -9.84 1.46 1.58
N LEU A 97 -10.45 1.59 0.41
CA LEU A 97 -10.45 0.57 -0.62
C LEU A 97 -9.66 1.06 -1.83
N VAL A 98 -8.63 0.31 -2.19
CA VAL A 98 -7.88 0.51 -3.42
C VAL A 98 -7.99 -0.74 -4.27
N ALA A 99 -8.51 -0.57 -5.47
CA ALA A 99 -8.60 -1.62 -6.47
C ALA A 99 -7.80 -1.18 -7.71
N SER A 100 -6.72 -1.87 -7.96
CA SER A 100 -5.90 -1.76 -9.16
C SER A 100 -6.11 -3.01 -10.03
N GLY A 101 -5.71 -2.97 -11.27
CA GLY A 101 -5.82 -4.13 -12.16
C GLY A 101 -6.63 -3.82 -13.43
N ALA A 102 -7.17 -4.85 -14.07
CA ALA A 102 -7.79 -4.73 -15.38
C ALA A 102 -8.95 -3.73 -15.42
N LYS A 103 -8.83 -2.71 -16.28
CA LYS A 103 -9.86 -1.69 -16.52
C LYS A 103 -10.99 -2.25 -17.37
N GLY A 104 -12.19 -1.71 -17.19
CA GLY A 104 -13.37 -2.10 -17.98
C GLY A 104 -14.01 -3.43 -17.62
N GLN A 105 -13.52 -4.12 -16.60
CA GLN A 105 -14.13 -5.34 -16.09
C GLN A 105 -15.12 -5.03 -14.94
N TYR A 106 -16.05 -5.95 -14.73
CA TYR A 106 -17.05 -5.79 -13.67
C TYR A 106 -16.45 -6.15 -12.30
N PHE A 107 -16.38 -5.17 -11.41
CA PHE A 107 -16.01 -5.38 -10.01
C PHE A 107 -17.18 -5.98 -9.23
N ARG A 108 -16.95 -7.09 -8.54
CA ARG A 108 -17.94 -7.81 -7.73
C ARG A 108 -17.70 -7.58 -6.22
N PRO A 109 -18.30 -6.54 -5.61
CA PRO A 109 -18.04 -6.21 -4.20
C PRO A 109 -18.37 -7.35 -3.25
N SER A 110 -19.39 -8.13 -3.55
CA SER A 110 -19.81 -9.27 -2.72
C SER A 110 -18.71 -10.32 -2.50
N LEU A 111 -17.83 -10.54 -3.49
CA LEU A 111 -16.71 -11.50 -3.35
C LEU A 111 -15.71 -11.01 -2.31
N LEU A 112 -15.35 -9.72 -2.35
CA LEU A 112 -14.48 -9.11 -1.35
C LEU A 112 -15.14 -9.12 0.03
N ILE A 113 -16.41 -8.74 0.11
CA ILE A 113 -17.18 -8.71 1.38
C ILE A 113 -17.21 -10.09 2.04
N HIS A 114 -17.41 -11.17 1.28
CA HIS A 114 -17.38 -12.53 1.82
C HIS A 114 -16.01 -12.94 2.39
N SER A 115 -14.93 -12.32 1.90
CA SER A 115 -13.55 -12.60 2.31
C SER A 115 -13.14 -11.91 3.62
N LEU A 116 -13.88 -10.88 4.07
CA LEU A 116 -13.49 -10.02 5.21
C LEU A 116 -13.20 -10.81 6.48
N LYS A 117 -14.03 -11.79 6.83
CA LYS A 117 -13.81 -12.62 8.03
C LYS A 117 -12.52 -13.43 7.96
N THR A 118 -12.19 -13.96 6.79
CA THR A 118 -10.95 -14.71 6.58
C THR A 118 -9.75 -13.79 6.66
N LEU A 119 -9.83 -12.60 6.06
CA LEU A 119 -8.79 -11.59 6.16
C LEU A 119 -8.54 -11.17 7.61
N THR A 120 -9.59 -10.82 8.34
CA THR A 120 -9.48 -10.42 9.75
C THR A 120 -8.87 -11.53 10.62
N ALA A 121 -9.24 -12.78 10.40
CA ALA A 121 -8.68 -13.91 11.15
C ALA A 121 -7.22 -14.23 10.79
N GLY A 122 -6.78 -13.84 9.59
CA GLY A 122 -5.42 -14.10 9.08
C GLY A 122 -4.41 -12.98 9.36
N LEU A 123 -4.80 -11.88 10.03
CA LEU A 123 -3.91 -10.76 10.30
C LEU A 123 -2.65 -11.17 11.09
N GLY A 124 -1.50 -10.83 10.57
CA GLY A 124 -0.19 -11.12 11.15
C GLY A 124 0.85 -10.05 10.77
N THR A 125 2.08 -10.26 11.22
CA THR A 125 3.20 -9.31 10.98
C THR A 125 4.07 -9.69 9.79
N ASP A 126 3.68 -10.70 9.02
CA ASP A 126 4.35 -11.16 7.81
C ASP A 126 3.82 -10.40 6.58
N SER A 127 4.70 -10.01 5.68
CA SER A 127 4.35 -9.37 4.41
C SER A 127 4.01 -10.37 3.30
N GLN A 128 4.33 -11.65 3.44
CA GLN A 128 4.09 -12.66 2.41
C GLN A 128 2.66 -12.69 1.86
N PRO A 129 1.59 -12.52 2.66
CA PRO A 129 0.24 -12.45 2.12
C PRO A 129 0.01 -11.27 1.17
N LEU A 130 0.64 -10.13 1.46
CA LEU A 130 0.57 -8.94 0.61
C LEU A 130 1.33 -9.15 -0.70
N GLU A 131 2.55 -9.70 -0.62
CA GLU A 131 3.35 -10.06 -1.78
C GLU A 131 2.61 -11.04 -2.69
N ALA A 132 2.01 -12.09 -2.11
CA ALA A 132 1.27 -13.10 -2.87
C ALA A 132 0.00 -12.55 -3.56
N VAL A 133 -0.64 -11.51 -3.01
CA VAL A 133 -1.76 -10.81 -3.68
C VAL A 133 -1.24 -9.99 -4.86
N LEU A 134 -0.11 -9.33 -4.71
CA LEU A 134 0.49 -8.50 -5.76
C LEU A 134 1.10 -9.33 -6.89
N ASP A 135 1.61 -10.55 -6.60
CA ASP A 135 2.19 -11.49 -7.58
C ASP A 135 1.24 -11.88 -8.72
N ASN A 136 -0.04 -11.56 -8.61
CA ASN A 136 -1.02 -11.80 -9.66
C ASN A 136 -0.84 -10.90 -10.89
N ALA A 137 -0.12 -9.78 -10.76
CA ALA A 137 0.01 -8.78 -11.83
C ALA A 137 1.33 -8.90 -12.59
N GLY A 138 2.34 -9.56 -12.07
CA GLY A 138 3.66 -9.66 -12.66
C GLY A 138 4.74 -9.92 -11.61
N ASP A 139 5.97 -9.52 -11.89
CA ASP A 139 7.06 -9.65 -10.93
C ASP A 139 6.81 -8.80 -9.70
N VAL A 140 6.90 -9.43 -8.53
CA VAL A 140 6.75 -8.77 -7.23
C VAL A 140 8.11 -8.57 -6.61
N THR A 141 8.32 -7.39 -6.06
CA THR A 141 9.51 -7.09 -5.27
C THR A 141 9.13 -6.45 -3.94
N ALA A 142 9.92 -6.73 -2.92
CA ALA A 142 9.74 -6.20 -1.58
C ALA A 142 11.06 -5.58 -1.09
N TYR A 143 10.96 -4.46 -0.38
CA TYR A 143 12.13 -3.73 0.09
C TYR A 143 11.87 -3.02 1.41
N GLN A 144 12.86 -3.04 2.30
CA GLN A 144 12.80 -2.37 3.60
C GLN A 144 13.98 -1.45 3.82
N VAL A 145 13.74 -0.26 4.38
CA VAL A 145 14.75 0.70 4.81
C VAL A 145 14.51 1.09 6.27
N ALA A 146 15.57 1.06 7.06
CA ALA A 146 15.58 1.68 8.38
C ALA A 146 16.07 3.13 8.27
N LEU A 147 15.32 4.07 8.88
CA LEU A 147 15.74 5.46 9.02
C LEU A 147 16.81 5.56 10.09
N SER A 148 18.03 5.89 9.70
CA SER A 148 19.21 5.88 10.57
C SER A 148 19.68 7.25 11.06
N SER A 149 19.06 8.35 10.62
CA SER A 149 19.42 9.71 11.05
C SER A 149 18.20 10.52 11.47
N GLY A 150 18.28 11.17 12.62
CA GLY A 150 17.26 12.09 13.14
C GLY A 150 16.04 11.44 13.76
N THR A 151 15.63 10.28 13.30
CA THR A 151 14.44 9.55 13.74
C THR A 151 14.78 8.09 14.05
N PRO A 152 15.49 7.82 15.16
CA PRO A 152 15.92 6.47 15.48
C PRO A 152 14.71 5.55 15.69
N GLY A 153 14.77 4.39 15.06
CA GLY A 153 13.79 3.33 15.23
C GLY A 153 12.65 3.29 14.21
N CYS A 154 12.56 4.23 13.28
CA CYS A 154 11.55 4.18 12.21
C CYS A 154 11.99 3.24 11.07
N SER A 155 11.01 2.59 10.47
CA SER A 155 11.19 1.75 9.29
C SER A 155 10.19 2.08 8.19
N LEU A 156 10.60 1.88 6.95
CA LEU A 156 9.73 1.87 5.79
C LEU A 156 9.84 0.50 5.12
N SER A 157 8.72 -0.15 4.91
CA SER A 157 8.63 -1.40 4.15
C SER A 157 7.73 -1.19 2.96
N GLY A 158 8.14 -1.61 1.79
CA GLY A 158 7.34 -1.51 0.59
C GLY A 158 7.29 -2.80 -0.20
N VAL A 159 6.19 -3.00 -0.88
CA VAL A 159 5.96 -4.09 -1.83
C VAL A 159 5.39 -3.48 -3.10
N ALA A 160 5.89 -3.89 -4.25
CA ALA A 160 5.36 -3.42 -5.51
C ALA A 160 5.20 -4.56 -6.51
N ALA A 161 4.25 -4.39 -7.41
CA ALA A 161 4.03 -5.25 -8.55
C ALA A 161 3.89 -4.40 -9.81
N ASP A 162 4.38 -4.90 -10.93
CA ASP A 162 4.25 -4.26 -12.22
C ASP A 162 2.79 -4.23 -12.68
N GLY A 163 2.51 -3.28 -13.56
CA GLY A 163 1.25 -3.24 -14.30
C GLY A 163 1.32 -4.11 -15.57
N THR A 164 0.17 -4.25 -16.17
CA THR A 164 0.03 -4.84 -17.51
C THR A 164 -0.41 -3.76 -18.50
N ALA A 165 -0.54 -4.09 -19.78
CA ALA A 165 -1.07 -3.15 -20.76
C ALA A 165 -2.48 -2.60 -20.39
N ASP A 166 -3.23 -3.36 -19.59
CA ASP A 166 -4.61 -3.03 -19.21
C ASP A 166 -4.74 -2.65 -17.72
N SER A 167 -3.65 -2.60 -16.95
CA SER A 167 -3.67 -2.31 -15.51
C SER A 167 -2.46 -1.51 -15.06
N ASP A 168 -2.67 -0.58 -14.15
CA ASP A 168 -1.58 0.15 -13.51
C ASP A 168 -0.82 -0.77 -12.54
N GLY A 169 0.50 -0.57 -12.42
CA GLY A 169 1.30 -1.17 -11.37
C GLY A 169 0.86 -0.66 -9.98
N LEU A 170 1.18 -1.40 -8.95
CA LEU A 170 0.80 -1.08 -7.58
C LEU A 170 2.02 -1.11 -6.68
N CYS A 171 2.24 -0.01 -5.95
CA CYS A 171 3.29 0.12 -4.96
C CYS A 171 2.68 0.50 -3.60
N VAL A 172 2.83 -0.36 -2.61
CA VAL A 172 2.33 -0.14 -1.24
C VAL A 172 3.52 0.02 -0.30
N ILE A 173 3.58 1.13 0.40
CA ILE A 173 4.63 1.44 1.36
C ILE A 173 3.98 1.69 2.74
N MET A 174 4.51 1.04 3.75
CA MET A 174 4.12 1.23 5.15
C MET A 174 5.29 1.82 5.93
N THR A 175 5.01 2.70 6.88
CA THR A 175 6.01 3.23 7.80
C THR A 175 5.43 3.43 9.19
N ASP A 176 6.23 3.12 10.21
CA ASP A 176 5.91 3.42 11.60
C ASP A 176 6.30 4.84 12.03
N ALA A 177 6.85 5.64 11.12
CA ALA A 177 7.17 7.05 11.36
C ALA A 177 5.92 7.91 11.59
N GLN A 178 6.05 8.93 12.44
CA GLN A 178 5.03 9.96 12.67
C GLN A 178 5.12 11.00 11.53
N ALA A 179 4.46 10.71 10.40
CA ALA A 179 4.42 11.58 9.23
C ALA A 179 2.96 11.87 8.83
N GLY A 180 2.61 13.14 8.76
CA GLY A 180 1.29 13.57 8.30
C GLY A 180 1.16 13.52 6.78
N SER A 181 -0.08 13.58 6.27
CA SER A 181 -0.37 13.49 4.83
C SER A 181 0.42 14.47 3.98
N ALA A 182 0.55 15.74 4.39
CA ALA A 182 1.30 16.75 3.65
C ALA A 182 2.80 16.41 3.50
N VAL A 183 3.39 15.79 4.53
CA VAL A 183 4.79 15.32 4.49
C VAL A 183 4.94 14.18 3.50
N ILE A 184 4.01 13.21 3.55
CA ILE A 184 3.99 12.07 2.64
C ILE A 184 3.79 12.52 1.20
N GLU A 185 2.86 13.43 0.94
CA GLU A 185 2.60 14.01 -0.39
C GLU A 185 3.84 14.68 -0.97
N GLY A 186 4.49 15.54 -0.18
CA GLY A 186 5.72 16.22 -0.60
C GLY A 186 6.86 15.25 -0.91
N ALA A 187 7.05 14.23 -0.07
CA ALA A 187 8.06 13.21 -0.27
C ALA A 187 7.75 12.32 -1.48
N LEU A 188 6.49 11.92 -1.65
CA LEU A 188 6.06 11.08 -2.76
C LEU A 188 6.13 11.81 -4.11
N ALA A 189 5.80 13.10 -4.15
CA ALA A 189 5.92 13.92 -5.35
C ALA A 189 7.38 13.97 -5.85
N GLN A 190 8.34 14.07 -4.95
CA GLN A 190 9.76 14.04 -5.30
C GLN A 190 10.23 12.65 -5.74
N ALA A 191 9.76 11.59 -5.07
CA ALA A 191 10.07 10.22 -5.47
C ALA A 191 9.53 9.91 -6.87
N LYS A 192 8.30 10.30 -7.18
CA LYS A 192 7.68 10.12 -8.51
C LYS A 192 8.42 10.88 -9.61
N ALA A 193 8.95 12.08 -9.33
CA ALA A 193 9.72 12.86 -10.30
C ALA A 193 11.06 12.19 -10.69
N ALA A 194 11.56 11.25 -9.88
CA ALA A 194 12.80 10.54 -10.13
C ALA A 194 12.62 9.23 -10.93
N ILE A 195 11.37 8.84 -11.22
CA ILE A 195 11.03 7.58 -11.86
C ILE A 195 9.95 7.83 -12.92
N ASP A 196 9.98 7.09 -14.01
CA ASP A 196 8.86 7.03 -14.96
C ASP A 196 7.72 6.21 -14.34
N THR A 197 6.74 6.91 -13.75
CA THR A 197 5.70 6.31 -12.91
C THR A 197 4.28 6.58 -13.40
N GLU A 198 4.11 6.92 -14.68
CA GLU A 198 2.80 7.30 -15.21
C GLU A 198 1.74 6.21 -15.03
N ASN A 199 2.18 4.94 -14.95
CA ASN A 199 1.31 3.77 -14.87
C ASN A 199 1.35 3.10 -13.48
N PHE A 200 1.68 3.83 -12.41
CA PHE A 200 1.69 3.27 -11.06
C PHE A 200 0.70 3.96 -10.14
N THR A 201 0.00 3.14 -9.35
CA THR A 201 -0.71 3.58 -8.14
C THR A 201 0.21 3.40 -6.94
N PHE A 202 0.50 4.48 -6.22
CA PHE A 202 1.26 4.48 -4.99
C PHE A 202 0.35 4.64 -3.80
N ILE A 203 0.58 3.83 -2.76
CA ILE A 203 -0.11 3.93 -1.48
C ILE A 203 0.95 4.01 -0.40
N VAL A 204 0.88 5.05 0.43
CA VAL A 204 1.76 5.21 1.60
C VAL A 204 0.91 5.31 2.84
N MET A 205 1.20 4.46 3.84
CA MET A 205 0.56 4.44 5.14
C MET A 205 1.58 4.78 6.23
N ALA A 206 1.28 5.77 7.10
CA ALA A 206 2.15 6.18 8.20
C ALA A 206 1.37 6.21 9.52
N ASN A 207 1.77 5.41 10.53
CA ASN A 207 1.02 5.22 11.77
C ASN A 207 1.65 5.83 13.03
N GLY A 208 2.87 6.35 12.96
CA GLY A 208 3.54 6.99 14.10
C GLY A 208 3.88 6.07 15.27
N MET A 209 3.87 4.75 15.08
CA MET A 209 4.07 3.78 16.17
C MET A 209 5.54 3.66 16.62
N ALA A 210 6.50 4.16 15.84
CA ALA A 210 7.91 4.23 16.25
C ALA A 210 8.15 5.19 17.42
N GLY A 211 7.20 6.10 17.68
CA GLY A 211 7.29 7.05 18.79
C GLY A 211 8.28 8.19 18.56
N ASN A 212 8.69 8.40 17.30
CA ASN A 212 9.48 9.58 16.92
C ASN A 212 8.66 10.87 17.05
N ALA A 213 9.35 12.02 17.09
CA ALA A 213 8.72 13.31 16.97
C ALA A 213 8.02 13.43 15.61
N GLU A 214 6.95 14.23 15.55
CA GLU A 214 6.26 14.49 14.28
C GLU A 214 7.24 15.09 13.26
N ILE A 215 7.29 14.47 12.09
CA ILE A 215 8.09 14.96 10.97
C ILE A 215 7.32 16.14 10.36
N THR A 216 7.94 17.31 10.39
CA THR A 216 7.42 18.51 9.74
C THR A 216 7.88 18.60 8.29
N ALA A 217 7.24 19.43 7.45
CA ALA A 217 7.57 19.55 6.02
C ALA A 217 8.96 20.18 5.74
N GLU A 218 9.75 20.45 6.76
CA GLU A 218 11.07 21.07 6.67
C GLU A 218 12.04 20.43 7.68
N GLY A 219 13.33 20.60 7.42
CA GLY A 219 14.39 20.18 8.34
C GLY A 219 15.02 18.82 8.03
N ALA A 220 15.89 18.38 8.92
CA ALA A 220 16.69 17.17 8.73
C ALA A 220 15.86 15.89 8.70
N ASP A 221 14.81 15.80 9.53
CA ASP A 221 13.93 14.62 9.61
C ASP A 221 13.07 14.48 8.36
N PHE A 222 12.57 15.60 7.80
CA PHE A 222 11.89 15.58 6.50
C PHE A 222 12.83 15.12 5.39
N THR A 223 14.04 15.65 5.35
CA THR A 223 15.03 15.24 4.35
C THR A 223 15.36 13.76 4.45
N ALA A 224 15.55 13.24 5.66
CA ALA A 224 15.82 11.82 5.89
C ALA A 224 14.64 10.93 5.49
N PHE A 225 13.42 11.31 5.87
CA PHE A 225 12.18 10.60 5.48
C PHE A 225 11.99 10.59 3.96
N MET A 226 12.15 11.74 3.33
CA MET A 226 12.07 11.89 1.89
C MET A 226 13.09 11.02 1.15
N GLN A 227 14.34 11.01 1.60
CA GLN A 227 15.39 10.16 1.04
C GLN A 227 15.06 8.67 1.20
N ALA A 228 14.56 8.26 2.36
CA ALA A 228 14.16 6.88 2.61
C ALA A 228 12.97 6.47 1.73
N LEU A 229 11.94 7.30 1.64
CA LEU A 229 10.79 7.04 0.77
C LEU A 229 11.21 6.95 -0.71
N ASN A 230 12.05 7.88 -1.16
CA ASN A 230 12.64 7.85 -2.50
C ASN A 230 13.43 6.56 -2.75
N THR A 231 14.28 6.16 -1.80
CA THR A 231 15.08 4.94 -1.91
C THR A 231 14.19 3.70 -2.06
N VAL A 232 13.16 3.56 -1.21
CA VAL A 232 12.20 2.45 -1.29
C VAL A 232 11.47 2.47 -2.64
N THR A 233 10.92 3.61 -3.03
CA THR A 233 10.13 3.75 -4.27
C THR A 233 10.98 3.45 -5.50
N VAL A 234 12.18 4.05 -5.59
CA VAL A 234 13.10 3.83 -6.72
C VAL A 234 13.52 2.38 -6.81
N HIS A 235 13.89 1.76 -5.67
CA HIS A 235 14.31 0.36 -5.66
C HIS A 235 13.18 -0.56 -6.14
N LEU A 236 11.97 -0.39 -5.60
CA LEU A 236 10.82 -1.18 -5.98
C LEU A 236 10.47 -1.03 -7.47
N CYS A 237 10.42 0.19 -7.99
CA CYS A 237 10.06 0.42 -9.39
C CYS A 237 11.13 -0.05 -10.37
N ARG A 238 12.42 0.12 -10.05
CA ARG A 238 13.51 -0.37 -10.93
C ARG A 238 13.63 -1.88 -10.94
N ALA A 239 13.45 -2.54 -9.81
CA ALA A 239 13.47 -4.00 -9.74
C ALA A 239 12.39 -4.62 -10.63
N ILE A 240 11.22 -3.98 -10.73
CA ILE A 240 10.11 -4.40 -11.57
C ILE A 240 10.36 -4.11 -13.06
N ALA A 241 10.96 -2.95 -13.37
CA ALA A 241 11.27 -2.57 -14.77
C ALA A 241 12.38 -3.42 -15.42
N GLY A 242 12.98 -4.35 -14.69
CA GLY A 242 14.05 -5.20 -15.23
C GLY A 242 15.42 -4.53 -15.30
N ASP A 243 15.57 -3.31 -14.79
CA ASP A 243 16.83 -2.55 -14.75
C ASP A 243 17.73 -2.99 -13.57
N GLY A 244 17.47 -4.15 -12.98
CA GLY A 244 18.15 -4.69 -11.80
C GLY A 244 19.49 -5.38 -12.08
N GLU A 245 20.15 -5.16 -13.19
CA GLU A 245 21.53 -5.63 -13.39
C GLU A 245 22.53 -4.54 -13.00
N GLY A 246 23.11 -4.68 -11.84
CA GLY A 246 24.37 -4.04 -11.47
C GLY A 246 24.37 -3.16 -10.24
N ALA A 247 24.36 -3.75 -9.07
CA ALA A 247 24.94 -3.13 -7.86
C ALA A 247 25.68 -4.19 -7.03
#